data_c5dddf96630fb3ef4da6a1fdffcaa27f
#
_entry.id   c5dddf96630fb3ef4da6a1fdffcaa27f
#
_cell.length_a   1.000
_cell.length_b   1.000
_cell.length_c   1.000
_cell.angle_alpha   90.00
_cell.angle_beta   90.00
_cell.angle_gamma   90.00
#
_symmetry.space_group_name_H-M   'P 1'
#
loop_
_entity.id
_entity.type
_entity.pdbx_description
1 polymer ?
#
loop_
_entity_poly.entity_id
_entity_poly.type
_entity_poly.pdbx_seq_one_letter_code
_entity_poly.pdbx_strand_id
1 'polypeptide(L)'
;MTHPNLLVGTKTSDDAAVYKLSDDLAVVLTIDFFPPIVDDPFTFGQIAAANSLSDVYAMGAKPIAALNIVGFPSDLDMSILGEILKGGASKALEAGIIIAGGHSVVDAEPKYGLSVTGIVNPGSQTVNSNSKPGDLLVLTKPIGTGVITTAGKQEKVDVDVLKNAVEIMATLNKTASEAMISVGVNACSDVTGFGLLGHLREMMEGSGTGARIYKSKVPVIEGTEDLLNQGIAPGGTMRNLESLNPTVLWGKEILENDKILLCDAQTSGGLLISVDPNKADELQKSLSEAGTLSNQIVGEVYSPSENDPTIHVIG
;
A
#
# COMPACT_ATOMS: atom_id res chain seq x y z
N MET A 1 9.36 22.66 -2.83
CA MET A 1 8.78 23.61 -3.83
C MET A 1 7.36 23.91 -3.37
N THR A 2 6.92 25.17 -3.35
CA THR A 2 5.56 25.57 -2.94
C THR A 2 4.87 26.27 -4.08
N HIS A 3 3.60 25.95 -4.32
CA HIS A 3 2.75 26.61 -5.32
C HIS A 3 1.34 26.70 -4.75
N PRO A 4 0.58 27.82 -4.94
CA PRO A 4 -0.75 27.98 -4.36
C PRO A 4 -1.76 26.91 -4.80
N ASN A 5 -1.57 26.33 -5.98
CA ASN A 5 -2.42 25.25 -6.50
C ASN A 5 -1.92 23.85 -6.12
N LEU A 6 -0.73 23.68 -5.51
CA LEU A 6 -0.26 22.38 -5.01
C LEU A 6 -0.89 22.15 -3.64
N LEU A 7 -1.96 21.35 -3.60
CA LEU A 7 -2.70 21.05 -2.37
C LEU A 7 -1.97 20.00 -1.52
N VAL A 8 -1.42 18.97 -2.17
CA VAL A 8 -0.61 17.92 -1.55
C VAL A 8 0.67 17.74 -2.37
N GLY A 9 1.80 17.68 -1.70
CA GLY A 9 3.11 17.50 -2.31
C GLY A 9 4.07 16.73 -1.39
N THR A 10 5.38 16.95 -1.52
CA THR A 10 6.42 16.14 -0.87
C THR A 10 6.66 16.44 0.62
N LYS A 11 5.81 17.25 1.29
CA LYS A 11 6.08 17.65 2.69
C LYS A 11 5.66 16.61 3.71
N THR A 12 4.62 15.87 3.42
CA THR A 12 3.93 14.94 4.34
C THR A 12 4.05 13.49 3.90
N SER A 13 4.87 13.20 2.87
CA SER A 13 5.04 11.83 2.33
C SER A 13 3.70 11.16 1.97
N ASP A 14 2.75 11.95 1.46
CA ASP A 14 1.48 11.42 0.96
C ASP A 14 1.70 10.54 -0.28
N ASP A 15 0.78 9.62 -0.52
CA ASP A 15 0.87 8.60 -1.57
C ASP A 15 0.90 9.23 -2.98
N ALA A 16 0.23 10.37 -3.20
CA ALA A 16 0.24 11.07 -4.47
C ALA A 16 0.23 12.59 -4.32
N ALA A 17 0.72 13.28 -5.35
CA ALA A 17 0.60 14.75 -5.45
C ALA A 17 -0.81 15.15 -5.88
N VAL A 18 -1.35 16.24 -5.29
CA VAL A 18 -2.65 16.82 -5.66
C VAL A 18 -2.48 18.26 -6.11
N TYR A 19 -2.84 18.52 -7.36
CA TYR A 19 -2.74 19.87 -7.97
C TYR A 19 -4.10 20.38 -8.40
N LYS A 20 -4.50 21.52 -7.87
CA LYS A 20 -5.77 22.19 -8.18
C LYS A 20 -5.73 22.81 -9.59
N LEU A 21 -6.70 22.47 -10.44
CA LEU A 21 -6.89 23.05 -11.77
C LEU A 21 -7.95 24.17 -11.76
N SER A 22 -9.06 23.95 -11.04
CA SER A 22 -10.16 24.90 -10.87
C SER A 22 -10.72 24.79 -9.45
N ASP A 23 -11.79 25.52 -9.13
CA ASP A 23 -12.39 25.47 -7.79
C ASP A 23 -13.10 24.15 -7.51
N ASP A 24 -13.46 23.39 -8.53
CA ASP A 24 -14.19 22.13 -8.49
C ASP A 24 -13.38 20.93 -8.99
N LEU A 25 -12.13 21.11 -9.44
CA LEU A 25 -11.31 20.05 -10.01
C LEU A 25 -9.85 20.13 -9.58
N ALA A 26 -9.33 19.05 -9.04
CA ALA A 26 -7.91 18.80 -8.85
C ALA A 26 -7.50 17.48 -9.52
N VAL A 27 -6.25 17.44 -10.00
CA VAL A 27 -5.61 16.20 -10.48
C VAL A 27 -4.79 15.58 -9.37
N VAL A 28 -4.81 14.25 -9.34
CA VAL A 28 -3.96 13.41 -8.49
C VAL A 28 -2.95 12.73 -9.41
N LEU A 29 -1.68 12.82 -9.08
CA LEU A 29 -0.57 12.38 -9.91
C LEU A 29 0.35 11.48 -9.11
N THR A 30 0.56 10.26 -9.60
CA THR A 30 1.53 9.32 -9.04
C THR A 30 2.31 8.60 -10.13
N ILE A 31 3.41 7.99 -9.72
CA ILE A 31 4.25 7.13 -10.54
C ILE A 31 4.83 6.04 -9.65
N ASP A 32 4.60 4.77 -10.03
CA ASP A 32 5.19 3.64 -9.34
C ASP A 32 5.55 2.52 -10.33
N PHE A 33 6.75 1.93 -10.17
CA PHE A 33 7.25 0.84 -11.00
C PHE A 33 8.35 0.07 -10.25
N PHE A 34 8.45 -1.23 -10.51
CA PHE A 34 9.39 -2.11 -9.83
C PHE A 34 9.78 -3.32 -10.68
N PRO A 35 10.85 -4.05 -10.32
CA PRO A 35 11.24 -5.28 -11.01
C PRO A 35 10.28 -6.44 -10.68
N PRO A 36 10.24 -7.53 -11.49
CA PRO A 36 9.39 -8.67 -11.26
C PRO A 36 9.54 -9.29 -9.87
N ILE A 37 8.40 -9.56 -9.26
CA ILE A 37 8.28 -10.24 -7.96
C ILE A 37 7.68 -11.63 -8.08
N VAL A 38 7.15 -11.97 -9.25
CA VAL A 38 6.61 -13.28 -9.65
C VAL A 38 7.13 -13.63 -11.05
N ASP A 39 7.14 -14.91 -11.40
CA ASP A 39 7.73 -15.39 -12.65
C ASP A 39 6.78 -15.24 -13.85
N ASP A 40 5.46 -15.33 -13.63
CA ASP A 40 4.48 -15.16 -14.72
C ASP A 40 4.38 -13.68 -15.13
N PRO A 41 4.74 -13.35 -16.40
CA PRO A 41 4.80 -11.96 -16.85
C PRO A 41 3.42 -11.27 -16.87
N PHE A 42 2.36 -11.99 -17.22
CA PHE A 42 1.01 -11.43 -17.22
C PHE A 42 0.58 -11.04 -15.78
N THR A 43 0.78 -11.94 -14.84
CA THR A 43 0.51 -11.72 -13.41
C THR A 43 1.36 -10.58 -12.82
N PHE A 44 2.66 -10.52 -13.19
CA PHE A 44 3.50 -9.37 -12.81
C PHE A 44 2.91 -8.06 -13.32
N GLY A 45 2.47 -8.01 -14.57
CA GLY A 45 1.81 -6.84 -15.14
C GLY A 45 0.54 -6.43 -14.37
N GLN A 46 -0.27 -7.40 -13.93
CA GLN A 46 -1.46 -7.15 -13.10
C GLN A 46 -1.10 -6.54 -11.75
N ILE A 47 -0.12 -7.13 -11.04
CA ILE A 47 0.31 -6.66 -9.73
C ILE A 47 0.90 -5.24 -9.82
N ALA A 48 1.75 -4.99 -10.81
CA ALA A 48 2.37 -3.69 -11.00
C ALA A 48 1.33 -2.59 -11.28
N ALA A 49 0.32 -2.87 -12.09
CA ALA A 49 -0.76 -1.94 -12.34
C ALA A 49 -1.66 -1.74 -11.10
N ALA A 50 -1.98 -2.81 -10.36
CA ALA A 50 -2.75 -2.70 -9.13
C ALA A 50 -2.04 -1.84 -8.08
N ASN A 51 -0.72 -2.01 -7.93
CA ASN A 51 0.12 -1.22 -7.04
C ASN A 51 0.15 0.27 -7.46
N SER A 52 0.40 0.56 -8.75
CA SER A 52 0.45 1.96 -9.23
C SER A 52 -0.90 2.70 -9.12
N LEU A 53 -2.02 1.98 -9.15
CA LEU A 53 -3.37 2.53 -8.97
C LEU A 53 -3.69 2.82 -7.50
N SER A 54 -3.01 2.14 -6.59
CA SER A 54 -3.30 2.14 -5.16
C SER A 54 -3.15 3.51 -4.52
N ASP A 55 -2.11 4.27 -4.89
CA ASP A 55 -1.89 5.64 -4.42
C ASP A 55 -3.11 6.55 -4.68
N VAL A 56 -3.68 6.44 -5.90
CA VAL A 56 -4.86 7.24 -6.26
C VAL A 56 -6.07 6.84 -5.39
N TYR A 57 -6.22 5.56 -5.10
CA TYR A 57 -7.26 5.06 -4.22
C TYR A 57 -7.05 5.47 -2.77
N ALA A 58 -5.82 5.46 -2.25
CA ALA A 58 -5.48 5.93 -0.91
C ALA A 58 -5.82 7.42 -0.72
N MET A 59 -5.59 8.23 -1.77
CA MET A 59 -5.98 9.65 -1.80
C MET A 59 -7.49 9.89 -1.93
N GLY A 60 -8.32 8.84 -1.93
CA GLY A 60 -9.76 8.98 -2.11
C GLY A 60 -10.18 9.53 -3.48
N ALA A 61 -9.31 9.38 -4.47
CA ALA A 61 -9.49 9.94 -5.81
C ALA A 61 -9.94 8.87 -6.82
N LYS A 62 -10.49 9.31 -7.93
CA LYS A 62 -10.91 8.46 -9.03
C LYS A 62 -9.84 8.45 -10.12
N PRO A 63 -9.16 7.33 -10.39
CA PRO A 63 -8.24 7.22 -11.51
C PRO A 63 -9.00 7.38 -12.83
N ILE A 64 -8.39 8.04 -13.84
CA ILE A 64 -9.00 8.30 -15.14
C ILE A 64 -8.18 7.79 -16.32
N ALA A 65 -6.84 7.82 -16.21
CA ALA A 65 -5.94 7.36 -17.26
C ALA A 65 -4.57 7.00 -16.67
N ALA A 66 -3.81 6.19 -17.39
CA ALA A 66 -2.44 5.85 -17.04
C ALA A 66 -1.53 5.83 -18.27
N LEU A 67 -0.22 5.96 -18.00
CA LEU A 67 0.86 5.75 -18.97
C LEU A 67 1.75 4.61 -18.48
N ASN A 68 2.13 3.70 -19.39
CA ASN A 68 3.10 2.65 -19.10
C ASN A 68 4.50 3.21 -18.89
N ILE A 69 5.20 2.69 -17.89
CA ILE A 69 6.63 2.90 -17.67
C ILE A 69 7.31 1.55 -17.76
N VAL A 70 8.28 1.45 -18.67
CA VAL A 70 8.92 0.19 -19.01
C VAL A 70 10.43 0.35 -19.04
N GLY A 71 11.16 -0.43 -18.22
CA GLY A 71 12.55 -0.79 -18.44
C GLY A 71 12.60 -2.23 -18.91
N PHE A 72 13.30 -2.54 -20.02
CA PHE A 72 13.32 -3.93 -20.52
C PHE A 72 14.66 -4.27 -21.16
N PRO A 73 15.26 -5.44 -20.83
CA PRO A 73 16.51 -5.90 -21.43
C PRO A 73 16.34 -6.19 -22.92
N SER A 74 17.34 -5.76 -23.71
CA SER A 74 17.31 -5.93 -25.18
C SER A 74 17.53 -7.39 -25.64
N ASP A 75 18.03 -8.25 -24.75
CA ASP A 75 18.32 -9.67 -25.00
C ASP A 75 17.17 -10.61 -24.56
N LEU A 76 16.14 -10.10 -23.91
CA LEU A 76 14.94 -10.87 -23.58
C LEU A 76 13.93 -10.87 -24.73
N ASP A 77 13.15 -11.97 -24.80
CA ASP A 77 12.07 -12.08 -25.78
C ASP A 77 10.99 -11.02 -25.54
N MET A 78 10.69 -10.25 -26.59
CA MET A 78 9.67 -9.19 -26.56
C MET A 78 8.25 -9.72 -26.28
N SER A 79 7.99 -11.02 -26.45
CA SER A 79 6.73 -11.65 -26.07
C SER A 79 6.49 -11.57 -24.57
N ILE A 80 7.55 -11.62 -23.74
CA ILE A 80 7.49 -11.45 -22.27
C ILE A 80 6.96 -10.04 -21.95
N LEU A 81 7.53 -9.01 -22.59
CA LEU A 81 7.02 -7.64 -22.44
C LEU A 81 5.56 -7.53 -22.88
N GLY A 82 5.20 -8.21 -23.98
CA GLY A 82 3.82 -8.26 -24.46
C GLY A 82 2.84 -8.79 -23.42
N GLU A 83 3.20 -9.85 -22.70
CA GLU A 83 2.36 -10.40 -21.61
C GLU A 83 2.31 -9.47 -20.39
N ILE A 84 3.42 -8.82 -19.99
CA ILE A 84 3.42 -7.80 -18.92
C ILE A 84 2.43 -6.68 -19.25
N LEU A 85 2.50 -6.12 -20.45
CA LEU A 85 1.62 -5.04 -20.89
C LEU A 85 0.14 -5.47 -20.94
N LYS A 86 -0.15 -6.72 -21.34
CA LYS A 86 -1.52 -7.29 -21.31
C LYS A 86 -2.03 -7.41 -19.88
N GLY A 87 -1.18 -7.85 -18.94
CA GLY A 87 -1.52 -7.90 -17.52
C GLY A 87 -1.89 -6.53 -16.97
N GLY A 88 -1.07 -5.51 -17.23
CA GLY A 88 -1.36 -4.13 -16.86
C GLY A 88 -2.65 -3.59 -17.48
N ALA A 89 -2.86 -3.84 -18.76
CA ALA A 89 -4.08 -3.43 -19.46
C ALA A 89 -5.34 -4.09 -18.89
N SER A 90 -5.25 -5.37 -18.47
CA SER A 90 -6.38 -6.06 -17.83
C SER A 90 -6.79 -5.39 -16.51
N LYS A 91 -5.83 -4.95 -15.68
CA LYS A 91 -6.11 -4.22 -14.44
C LYS A 91 -6.60 -2.80 -14.66
N ALA A 92 -6.08 -2.11 -15.68
CA ALA A 92 -6.60 -0.80 -16.08
C ALA A 92 -8.08 -0.91 -16.49
N LEU A 93 -8.45 -1.95 -17.24
CA LEU A 93 -9.84 -2.22 -17.62
C LEU A 93 -10.72 -2.52 -16.40
N GLU A 94 -10.25 -3.32 -15.44
CA GLU A 94 -10.94 -3.61 -14.17
C GLU A 94 -11.15 -2.34 -13.34
N ALA A 95 -10.15 -1.46 -13.30
CA ALA A 95 -10.24 -0.15 -12.67
C ALA A 95 -11.22 0.80 -13.38
N GLY A 96 -11.56 0.53 -14.64
CA GLY A 96 -12.40 1.39 -15.46
C GLY A 96 -11.67 2.57 -16.10
N ILE A 97 -10.35 2.41 -16.32
CA ILE A 97 -9.50 3.43 -16.95
C ILE A 97 -8.85 2.93 -18.23
N ILE A 98 -8.22 3.83 -18.97
CA ILE A 98 -7.43 3.52 -20.17
C ILE A 98 -5.93 3.69 -19.90
N ILE A 99 -5.11 2.87 -20.56
CA ILE A 99 -3.69 3.14 -20.75
C ILE A 99 -3.56 3.92 -22.07
N ALA A 100 -3.20 5.20 -21.96
CA ALA A 100 -3.20 6.14 -23.09
C ALA A 100 -1.87 6.17 -23.87
N GLY A 101 -0.85 5.44 -23.41
CA GLY A 101 0.48 5.41 -24.01
C GLY A 101 1.54 5.02 -22.98
N GLY A 102 2.74 5.55 -23.14
CA GLY A 102 3.84 5.30 -22.20
C GLY A 102 5.20 5.48 -22.85
N HIS A 103 6.23 5.07 -22.14
CA HIS A 103 7.61 5.10 -22.59
C HIS A 103 8.36 3.84 -22.19
N SER A 104 9.28 3.38 -23.05
CA SER A 104 10.15 2.25 -22.79
C SER A 104 11.59 2.62 -22.98
N VAL A 105 12.46 2.11 -22.11
CA VAL A 105 13.91 2.25 -22.21
C VAL A 105 14.58 0.88 -22.07
N VAL A 106 15.79 0.73 -22.62
CA VAL A 106 16.60 -0.45 -22.37
C VAL A 106 17.14 -0.38 -20.94
N ASP A 107 17.01 -1.46 -20.18
CA ASP A 107 17.51 -1.60 -18.81
C ASP A 107 18.18 -2.96 -18.62
N ALA A 108 18.93 -3.13 -17.55
CA ALA A 108 19.60 -4.39 -17.22
C ALA A 108 18.63 -5.47 -16.70
N GLU A 109 17.47 -5.07 -16.18
CA GLU A 109 16.41 -5.96 -15.68
C GLU A 109 15.02 -5.43 -16.08
N PRO A 110 14.02 -6.30 -16.24
CA PRO A 110 12.65 -5.83 -16.48
C PRO A 110 12.17 -4.94 -15.32
N LYS A 111 11.52 -3.83 -15.67
CA LYS A 111 10.78 -2.96 -14.74
C LYS A 111 9.48 -2.55 -15.42
N TYR A 112 8.41 -2.59 -14.67
CA TYR A 112 7.11 -2.18 -15.16
C TYR A 112 6.29 -1.52 -14.07
N GLY A 113 5.49 -0.56 -14.48
CA GLY A 113 4.49 0.11 -13.68
C GLY A 113 3.79 1.20 -14.46
N LEU A 114 3.07 2.06 -13.78
CA LEU A 114 2.27 3.09 -14.39
C LEU A 114 2.56 4.47 -13.78
N SER A 115 2.47 5.50 -14.61
CA SER A 115 2.13 6.83 -14.13
C SER A 115 0.63 6.99 -14.22
N VAL A 116 -0.03 7.18 -13.07
CA VAL A 116 -1.49 7.25 -12.99
C VAL A 116 -1.94 8.68 -12.74
N THR A 117 -2.96 9.09 -13.49
CA THR A 117 -3.67 10.34 -13.26
C THR A 117 -5.07 10.05 -12.73
N GLY A 118 -5.37 10.63 -11.58
CA GLY A 118 -6.71 10.64 -10.98
C GLY A 118 -7.30 12.03 -10.88
N ILE A 119 -8.55 12.12 -10.48
CA ILE A 119 -9.26 13.36 -10.22
C ILE A 119 -9.99 13.32 -8.88
N VAL A 120 -10.08 14.48 -8.24
CA VAL A 120 -10.79 14.68 -6.97
C VAL A 120 -11.30 16.12 -6.90
N ASN A 121 -12.36 16.36 -6.13
CA ASN A 121 -12.75 17.72 -5.79
C ASN A 121 -11.72 18.32 -4.80
N PRO A 122 -11.25 19.55 -5.02
CA PRO A 122 -10.31 20.20 -4.11
C PRO A 122 -10.86 20.25 -2.67
N GLY A 123 -10.08 19.72 -1.71
CA GLY A 123 -10.47 19.61 -0.30
C GLY A 123 -11.20 18.33 0.06
N SER A 124 -11.56 17.47 -0.92
CA SER A 124 -12.15 16.14 -0.66
C SER A 124 -11.13 15.00 -0.73
N GLN A 125 -9.88 15.30 -1.07
CA GLN A 125 -8.81 14.30 -1.04
C GLN A 125 -8.58 13.80 0.39
N THR A 126 -8.40 12.50 0.55
CA THR A 126 -7.87 11.90 1.76
C THR A 126 -6.35 12.12 1.76
N VAL A 127 -5.77 12.39 2.91
CA VAL A 127 -4.31 12.53 3.10
C VAL A 127 -3.84 11.60 4.19
N ASN A 128 -2.56 11.31 4.26
CA ASN A 128 -2.00 10.46 5.31
C ASN A 128 -1.83 11.22 6.65
N SER A 129 -1.81 12.54 6.65
CA SER A 129 -1.39 13.42 7.73
C SER A 129 -2.56 14.12 8.47
N ASN A 130 -3.71 13.46 8.61
CA ASN A 130 -4.89 14.04 9.27
C ASN A 130 -5.52 13.11 10.32
N SER A 131 -4.76 12.12 10.80
CA SER A 131 -5.20 11.23 11.90
C SER A 131 -5.39 12.01 13.19
N LYS A 132 -6.38 11.64 13.99
CA LYS A 132 -6.73 12.31 15.25
C LYS A 132 -6.60 11.34 16.43
N PRO A 133 -6.16 11.84 17.60
CA PRO A 133 -6.20 11.02 18.83
C PRO A 133 -7.60 10.46 19.08
N GLY A 134 -7.68 9.16 19.35
CA GLY A 134 -8.92 8.40 19.49
C GLY A 134 -9.39 7.68 18.23
N ASP A 135 -8.83 8.00 17.04
CA ASP A 135 -9.13 7.26 15.82
C ASP A 135 -8.75 5.79 15.94
N LEU A 136 -9.51 4.95 15.27
CA LEU A 136 -9.19 3.53 15.06
C LEU A 136 -8.49 3.33 13.72
N LEU A 137 -7.54 2.39 13.68
CA LEU A 137 -6.78 2.04 12.49
C LEU A 137 -7.33 0.75 11.90
N VAL A 138 -7.82 0.81 10.66
CA VAL A 138 -8.39 -0.33 9.93
C VAL A 138 -7.49 -0.71 8.78
N LEU A 139 -7.18 -2.02 8.63
CA LEU A 139 -6.36 -2.55 7.53
C LEU A 139 -7.21 -3.39 6.57
N THR A 140 -7.12 -3.13 5.26
CA THR A 140 -8.03 -3.70 4.25
C THR A 140 -7.51 -4.91 3.48
N LYS A 141 -6.22 -5.25 3.63
CA LYS A 141 -5.63 -6.52 3.15
C LYS A 141 -4.69 -7.10 4.21
N PRO A 142 -4.50 -8.43 4.24
CA PRO A 142 -3.49 -9.05 5.10
C PRO A 142 -2.07 -8.71 4.63
N ILE A 143 -1.09 -8.80 5.56
CA ILE A 143 0.34 -8.58 5.29
C ILE A 143 1.09 -9.92 5.15
N GLY A 144 2.31 -9.86 4.60
CA GLY A 144 3.20 -11.03 4.42
C GLY A 144 3.62 -11.27 2.96
N THR A 145 3.24 -10.38 2.03
CA THR A 145 3.54 -10.54 0.59
C THR A 145 5.04 -10.57 0.31
N GLY A 146 5.84 -9.76 1.02
CA GLY A 146 7.29 -9.71 0.83
C GLY A 146 7.98 -11.00 1.27
N VAL A 147 7.61 -11.54 2.42
CA VAL A 147 8.12 -12.85 2.90
C VAL A 147 7.77 -13.95 1.91
N ILE A 148 6.50 -14.04 1.48
CA ILE A 148 6.02 -15.11 0.59
C ILE A 148 6.67 -15.01 -0.79
N THR A 149 6.76 -13.83 -1.39
CA THR A 149 7.40 -13.66 -2.71
C THR A 149 8.91 -13.92 -2.65
N THR A 150 9.56 -13.61 -1.53
CA THR A 150 10.97 -13.96 -1.30
C THR A 150 11.15 -15.48 -1.20
N ALA A 151 10.25 -16.16 -0.50
CA ALA A 151 10.25 -17.63 -0.43
C ALA A 151 9.97 -18.25 -1.82
N GLY A 152 9.09 -17.64 -2.62
CA GLY A 152 8.82 -18.04 -4.01
C GLY A 152 10.08 -18.01 -4.86
N LYS A 153 10.83 -16.91 -4.82
CA LYS A 153 12.14 -16.78 -5.53
C LYS A 153 13.19 -17.80 -5.07
N GLN A 154 13.04 -18.36 -3.87
CA GLN A 154 13.92 -19.40 -3.33
C GLN A 154 13.37 -20.83 -3.52
N GLU A 155 12.21 -20.98 -4.18
CA GLU A 155 11.50 -22.25 -4.37
C GLU A 155 11.18 -22.96 -3.03
N LYS A 156 10.86 -22.19 -1.97
CA LYS A 156 10.63 -22.66 -0.60
C LYS A 156 9.19 -22.43 -0.10
N VAL A 157 8.30 -21.99 -0.95
CA VAL A 157 6.90 -21.72 -0.60
C VAL A 157 5.99 -22.77 -1.21
N ASP A 158 4.91 -23.09 -0.50
CA ASP A 158 3.81 -23.89 -1.07
C ASP A 158 3.13 -23.13 -2.20
N VAL A 159 2.75 -23.83 -3.27
CA VAL A 159 2.14 -23.25 -4.47
C VAL A 159 0.83 -22.56 -4.16
N ASP A 160 0.01 -23.10 -3.26
CA ASP A 160 -1.27 -22.48 -2.89
C ASP A 160 -1.07 -21.21 -2.05
N VAL A 161 -0.06 -21.18 -1.17
CA VAL A 161 0.33 -19.99 -0.41
C VAL A 161 0.81 -18.87 -1.35
N LEU A 162 1.68 -19.20 -2.31
CA LEU A 162 2.15 -18.22 -3.30
C LEU A 162 1.00 -17.70 -4.15
N LYS A 163 0.12 -18.58 -4.61
CA LYS A 163 -1.06 -18.21 -5.41
C LYS A 163 -1.98 -17.27 -4.65
N ASN A 164 -2.26 -17.55 -3.38
CA ASN A 164 -3.08 -16.67 -2.53
C ASN A 164 -2.44 -15.27 -2.38
N ALA A 165 -1.12 -15.21 -2.13
CA ALA A 165 -0.42 -13.92 -2.06
C ALA A 165 -0.48 -13.14 -3.38
N VAL A 166 -0.37 -13.82 -4.52
CA VAL A 166 -0.52 -13.24 -5.86
C VAL A 166 -1.92 -12.66 -6.06
N GLU A 167 -2.98 -13.38 -5.70
CA GLU A 167 -4.37 -12.90 -5.79
C GLU A 167 -4.58 -11.66 -4.91
N ILE A 168 -4.03 -11.64 -3.69
CA ILE A 168 -4.07 -10.48 -2.79
C ILE A 168 -3.37 -9.27 -3.42
N MET A 169 -2.16 -9.44 -3.95
CA MET A 169 -1.42 -8.37 -4.60
C MET A 169 -2.12 -7.84 -5.86
N ALA A 170 -2.73 -8.72 -6.66
CA ALA A 170 -3.45 -8.35 -7.86
C ALA A 170 -4.84 -7.71 -7.59
N THR A 171 -5.35 -7.76 -6.36
CA THR A 171 -6.63 -7.16 -5.99
C THR A 171 -6.50 -5.63 -5.88
N LEU A 172 -7.38 -4.88 -6.57
CA LEU A 172 -7.43 -3.42 -6.51
C LEU A 172 -7.92 -2.92 -5.14
N ASN A 173 -7.37 -1.82 -4.66
CA ASN A 173 -7.88 -1.10 -3.49
C ASN A 173 -9.11 -0.23 -3.79
N LYS A 174 -9.71 -0.36 -4.97
CA LYS A 174 -10.86 0.42 -5.46
C LYS A 174 -12.05 0.36 -4.51
N THR A 175 -12.52 -0.85 -4.18
CA THR A 175 -13.73 -1.02 -3.36
C THR A 175 -13.50 -0.56 -1.92
N ALA A 176 -12.27 -0.73 -1.39
CA ALA A 176 -11.89 -0.19 -0.09
C ALA A 176 -11.91 1.35 -0.08
N SER A 177 -11.39 1.97 -1.14
CA SER A 177 -11.42 3.43 -1.31
C SER A 177 -12.87 3.96 -1.42
N GLU A 178 -13.71 3.34 -2.23
CA GLU A 178 -15.12 3.71 -2.36
C GLU A 178 -15.86 3.61 -1.02
N ALA A 179 -15.60 2.55 -0.24
CA ALA A 179 -16.18 2.36 1.10
C ALA A 179 -15.71 3.46 2.07
N MET A 180 -14.41 3.75 2.13
CA MET A 180 -13.90 4.78 3.05
C MET A 180 -14.41 6.19 2.72
N ILE A 181 -14.54 6.52 1.43
CA ILE A 181 -15.07 7.82 0.99
C ILE A 181 -16.54 7.95 1.39
N SER A 182 -17.35 6.90 1.24
CA SER A 182 -18.78 6.92 1.58
C SER A 182 -19.04 7.16 3.06
N VAL A 183 -18.16 6.65 3.94
CA VAL A 183 -18.24 6.82 5.40
C VAL A 183 -17.61 8.14 5.85
N GLY A 184 -16.58 8.56 5.16
CA GLY A 184 -15.76 9.72 5.51
C GLY A 184 -14.79 9.42 6.64
N VAL A 185 -13.52 9.32 6.30
CA VAL A 185 -12.40 8.97 7.20
C VAL A 185 -11.51 10.17 7.47
N ASN A 186 -10.61 10.09 8.45
CA ASN A 186 -9.72 11.18 8.80
C ASN A 186 -8.42 11.13 7.98
N ALA A 187 -7.80 9.95 7.83
CA ALA A 187 -6.58 9.77 7.06
C ALA A 187 -6.51 8.38 6.44
N CYS A 188 -5.68 8.23 5.42
CA CYS A 188 -5.42 6.95 4.76
C CYS A 188 -4.03 6.97 4.13
N SER A 189 -3.40 5.81 4.07
CA SER A 189 -2.24 5.50 3.22
C SER A 189 -2.35 4.06 2.76
N ASP A 190 -1.76 3.71 1.62
CA ASP A 190 -1.62 2.31 1.24
C ASP A 190 -0.35 1.71 1.85
N VAL A 191 -0.36 0.40 2.06
CA VAL A 191 0.76 -0.30 2.70
C VAL A 191 1.61 -0.98 1.63
N THR A 192 2.76 -0.40 1.33
CA THR A 192 3.67 -0.88 0.29
C THR A 192 5.09 -1.15 0.83
N GLY A 193 6.12 -0.67 0.16
CA GLY A 193 7.51 -1.04 0.37
C GLY A 193 8.09 -0.77 1.76
N PHE A 194 7.57 0.20 2.51
CA PHE A 194 8.00 0.48 3.89
C PHE A 194 7.32 -0.40 4.94
N GLY A 195 6.37 -1.25 4.52
CA GLY A 195 5.61 -2.13 5.40
C GLY A 195 4.58 -1.39 6.26
N LEU A 196 3.79 -2.15 7.02
CA LEU A 196 2.73 -1.59 7.85
C LEU A 196 3.23 -0.49 8.79
N LEU A 197 4.30 -0.75 9.53
CA LEU A 197 4.81 0.22 10.51
C LEU A 197 5.52 1.41 9.88
N GLY A 198 6.11 1.26 8.68
CA GLY A 198 6.74 2.38 7.99
C GLY A 198 5.71 3.41 7.52
N HIS A 199 4.65 2.98 6.84
CA HIS A 199 3.57 3.87 6.41
C HIS A 199 2.78 4.42 7.60
N LEU A 200 2.56 3.62 8.66
CA LEU A 200 1.97 4.13 9.89
C LEU A 200 2.81 5.23 10.53
N ARG A 201 4.15 5.09 10.54
CA ARG A 201 5.04 6.15 11.04
C ARG A 201 4.85 7.45 10.27
N GLU A 202 4.82 7.38 8.93
CA GLU A 202 4.59 8.56 8.08
C GLU A 202 3.25 9.23 8.40
N MET A 203 2.19 8.43 8.56
CA MET A 203 0.86 8.94 8.97
C MET A 203 0.91 9.64 10.34
N MET A 204 1.57 9.05 11.32
CA MET A 204 1.63 9.60 12.69
C MET A 204 2.51 10.84 12.76
N GLU A 205 3.69 10.83 12.14
CA GLU A 205 4.57 12.00 12.05
C GLU A 205 3.89 13.16 11.31
N GLY A 206 3.23 12.88 10.18
CA GLY A 206 2.48 13.89 9.42
C GLY A 206 1.30 14.48 10.20
N SER A 207 0.67 13.69 11.07
CA SER A 207 -0.48 14.10 11.90
C SER A 207 -0.08 14.70 13.25
N GLY A 208 1.18 14.58 13.67
CA GLY A 208 1.61 14.98 15.02
C GLY A 208 1.00 14.11 16.12
N THR A 209 0.76 12.83 15.83
CA THR A 209 0.12 11.86 16.72
C THR A 209 1.00 10.62 16.92
N GLY A 210 0.57 9.70 17.76
CA GLY A 210 1.16 8.37 17.92
C GLY A 210 0.14 7.27 17.71
N ALA A 211 0.60 6.03 17.49
CA ALA A 211 -0.28 4.89 17.31
C ALA A 211 0.08 3.71 18.19
N ARG A 212 -0.95 2.98 18.63
CA ARG A 212 -0.82 1.66 19.24
C ARG A 212 -1.31 0.59 18.28
N ILE A 213 -0.47 -0.40 18.00
CA ILE A 213 -0.79 -1.55 17.15
C ILE A 213 -0.96 -2.80 18.00
N TYR A 214 -2.04 -3.51 17.79
CA TYR A 214 -2.37 -4.81 18.39
C TYR A 214 -1.91 -5.92 17.44
N LYS A 215 -0.73 -6.52 17.69
CA LYS A 215 -0.15 -7.54 16.79
C LYS A 215 -1.13 -8.69 16.51
N SER A 216 -1.83 -9.14 17.54
CA SER A 216 -2.81 -10.23 17.44
C SER A 216 -4.03 -9.90 16.56
N LYS A 217 -4.24 -8.64 16.21
CA LYS A 217 -5.33 -8.17 15.34
C LYS A 217 -4.89 -7.93 13.89
N VAL A 218 -3.59 -7.88 13.64
CA VAL A 218 -3.08 -7.67 12.28
C VAL A 218 -3.34 -8.92 11.43
N PRO A 219 -4.09 -8.81 10.33
CA PRO A 219 -4.35 -9.95 9.45
C PRO A 219 -3.07 -10.33 8.69
N VAL A 220 -2.77 -11.61 8.68
CA VAL A 220 -1.55 -12.18 8.09
C VAL A 220 -1.93 -13.23 7.06
N ILE A 221 -1.22 -13.28 5.94
CA ILE A 221 -1.40 -14.30 4.91
C ILE A 221 -0.95 -15.65 5.49
N GLU A 222 -1.79 -16.67 5.35
CA GLU A 222 -1.49 -18.03 5.82
C GLU A 222 -0.14 -18.54 5.27
N GLY A 223 0.64 -19.21 6.11
CA GLY A 223 1.99 -19.70 5.77
C GLY A 223 3.12 -18.69 5.99
N THR A 224 2.83 -17.40 6.16
CA THR A 224 3.87 -16.36 6.36
C THR A 224 4.70 -16.61 7.62
N GLU A 225 4.06 -16.94 8.75
CA GLU A 225 4.76 -17.20 10.03
C GLU A 225 5.69 -18.41 9.93
N ASP A 226 5.29 -19.45 9.22
CA ASP A 226 6.12 -20.65 8.99
C ASP A 226 7.37 -20.32 8.16
N LEU A 227 7.25 -19.42 7.17
CA LEU A 227 8.37 -18.96 6.37
C LEU A 227 9.32 -18.08 7.18
N LEU A 228 8.80 -17.22 8.05
CA LEU A 228 9.60 -16.43 9.00
C LEU A 228 10.37 -17.35 9.99
N ASN A 229 9.75 -18.42 10.47
CA ASN A 229 10.40 -19.42 11.33
C ASN A 229 11.55 -20.15 10.61
N GLN A 230 11.55 -20.19 9.29
CA GLN A 230 12.64 -20.69 8.45
C GLN A 230 13.72 -19.63 8.18
N GLY A 231 13.58 -18.40 8.71
CA GLY A 231 14.50 -17.28 8.52
C GLY A 231 14.36 -16.60 7.16
N ILE A 232 13.22 -16.73 6.49
CA ILE A 232 12.99 -16.12 5.18
C ILE A 232 12.38 -14.73 5.38
N ALA A 233 13.12 -13.70 4.98
CA ALA A 233 12.65 -12.31 4.94
C ALA A 233 13.35 -11.54 3.83
N PRO A 234 12.68 -10.59 3.15
CA PRO A 234 13.31 -9.73 2.14
C PRO A 234 14.35 -8.80 2.79
N GLY A 235 15.42 -8.48 2.03
CA GLY A 235 16.39 -7.49 2.49
C GLY A 235 15.76 -6.09 2.73
N GLY A 236 14.69 -5.75 2.02
CA GLY A 236 13.92 -4.54 2.25
C GLY A 236 13.29 -4.50 3.64
N THR A 237 12.68 -5.59 4.06
CA THR A 237 12.06 -5.78 5.38
C THR A 237 13.07 -5.58 6.52
N MET A 238 14.28 -6.12 6.37
CA MET A 238 15.33 -5.95 7.39
C MET A 238 15.79 -4.49 7.50
N ARG A 239 15.90 -3.76 6.37
CA ARG A 239 16.20 -2.32 6.39
C ARG A 239 15.06 -1.50 7.00
N ASN A 240 13.81 -1.88 6.73
CA ASN A 240 12.65 -1.25 7.36
C ASN A 240 12.70 -1.40 8.88
N LEU A 241 12.93 -2.62 9.38
CA LEU A 241 13.04 -2.90 10.81
C LEU A 241 14.16 -2.09 11.46
N GLU A 242 15.35 -2.05 10.86
CA GLU A 242 16.48 -1.26 11.36
C GLU A 242 16.13 0.25 11.43
N SER A 243 15.49 0.79 10.41
CA SER A 243 15.06 2.20 10.35
C SER A 243 13.98 2.54 11.37
N LEU A 244 13.08 1.59 11.68
CA LEU A 244 11.94 1.80 12.56
C LEU A 244 12.25 1.59 14.04
N ASN A 245 13.25 0.77 14.37
CA ASN A 245 13.60 0.44 15.77
C ASN A 245 13.71 1.66 16.71
N PRO A 246 14.26 2.82 16.31
CA PRO A 246 14.34 3.98 17.20
C PRO A 246 12.99 4.63 17.51
N THR A 247 11.96 4.42 16.69
CA THR A 247 10.64 5.09 16.77
C THR A 247 9.53 4.15 17.27
N VAL A 248 9.83 2.85 17.44
CA VAL A 248 8.86 1.84 17.87
C VAL A 248 9.20 1.33 19.26
N LEU A 249 8.23 1.42 20.18
CA LEU A 249 8.28 0.72 21.46
C LEU A 249 7.63 -0.66 21.30
N TRP A 250 8.45 -1.69 21.42
CA TRP A 250 8.01 -3.09 21.33
C TRP A 250 7.57 -3.60 22.71
N GLY A 251 6.35 -4.14 22.80
CA GLY A 251 5.88 -4.88 23.97
C GLY A 251 6.78 -6.08 24.29
N LYS A 252 6.82 -6.49 25.55
CA LYS A 252 7.70 -7.59 25.99
C LYS A 252 7.32 -8.95 25.40
N GLU A 253 6.08 -9.09 24.98
CA GLU A 253 5.49 -10.26 24.36
C GLU A 253 5.77 -10.35 22.83
N ILE A 254 6.28 -9.28 22.22
CA ILE A 254 6.54 -9.21 20.78
C ILE A 254 7.85 -9.93 20.45
N LEU A 255 7.74 -10.99 19.68
CA LEU A 255 8.88 -11.81 19.24
C LEU A 255 9.61 -11.15 18.06
N GLU A 256 10.82 -11.63 17.77
CA GLU A 256 11.61 -11.08 16.67
C GLU A 256 10.92 -11.27 15.30
N ASN A 257 10.29 -12.43 15.07
CA ASN A 257 9.52 -12.68 13.84
C ASN A 257 8.29 -11.76 13.73
N ASP A 258 7.68 -11.35 14.85
CA ASP A 258 6.57 -10.39 14.83
C ASP A 258 7.04 -9.01 14.37
N LYS A 259 8.23 -8.58 14.82
CA LYS A 259 8.85 -7.33 14.39
C LYS A 259 9.16 -7.34 12.89
N ILE A 260 9.74 -8.44 12.40
CA ILE A 260 10.03 -8.64 10.98
C ILE A 260 8.74 -8.58 10.16
N LEU A 261 7.69 -9.29 10.60
CA LEU A 261 6.38 -9.34 9.94
C LEU A 261 5.74 -7.96 9.82
N LEU A 262 5.71 -7.18 10.90
CA LEU A 262 5.10 -5.85 10.92
C LEU A 262 5.88 -4.81 10.10
N CYS A 263 7.16 -5.08 9.82
CA CYS A 263 8.02 -4.29 8.96
C CYS A 263 8.13 -4.87 7.54
N ASP A 264 7.42 -5.99 7.23
CA ASP A 264 7.53 -6.68 5.94
C ASP A 264 7.12 -5.76 4.78
N ALA A 265 8.04 -5.62 3.82
CA ALA A 265 7.80 -4.82 2.62
C ALA A 265 6.67 -5.45 1.81
N GLN A 266 5.55 -4.76 1.69
CA GLN A 266 4.41 -5.23 0.92
C GLN A 266 4.51 -4.77 -0.54
N THR A 267 3.98 -5.59 -1.44
CA THR A 267 3.68 -5.19 -2.80
C THR A 267 2.17 -5.15 -2.97
N SER A 268 1.64 -4.02 -3.41
CA SER A 268 0.20 -3.82 -3.60
C SER A 268 -0.62 -4.24 -2.37
N GLY A 269 -0.21 -3.79 -1.20
CA GLY A 269 -0.90 -4.07 0.05
C GLY A 269 -2.24 -3.34 0.17
N GLY A 270 -2.86 -3.43 1.34
CA GLY A 270 -4.15 -2.81 1.62
C GLY A 270 -4.03 -1.35 2.02
N LEU A 271 -5.18 -0.70 2.16
CA LEU A 271 -5.28 0.62 2.76
C LEU A 271 -5.21 0.50 4.28
N LEU A 272 -4.43 1.39 4.91
CA LEU A 272 -4.42 1.65 6.34
C LEU A 272 -5.22 2.93 6.59
N ILE A 273 -6.40 2.77 7.17
CA ILE A 273 -7.41 3.83 7.29
C ILE A 273 -7.53 4.27 8.74
N SER A 274 -7.39 5.58 9.01
CA SER A 274 -7.64 6.20 10.30
C SER A 274 -9.06 6.79 10.32
N VAL A 275 -9.92 6.29 11.20
CA VAL A 275 -11.34 6.61 11.25
C VAL A 275 -11.80 6.97 12.65
N ASP A 276 -12.71 7.96 12.76
CA ASP A 276 -13.39 8.31 14.02
C ASP A 276 -14.06 7.05 14.62
N PRO A 277 -13.88 6.75 15.93
CA PRO A 277 -14.44 5.55 16.56
C PRO A 277 -15.97 5.44 16.41
N ASN A 278 -16.69 6.57 16.31
CA ASN A 278 -18.13 6.56 16.08
C ASN A 278 -18.55 6.11 14.67
N LYS A 279 -17.60 6.05 13.72
CA LYS A 279 -17.80 5.61 12.33
C LYS A 279 -17.14 4.26 12.03
N ALA A 280 -16.42 3.69 12.98
CA ALA A 280 -15.64 2.48 12.74
C ALA A 280 -16.50 1.27 12.39
N ASP A 281 -17.62 1.07 13.09
CA ASP A 281 -18.56 -0.02 12.80
C ASP A 281 -19.19 0.14 11.40
N GLU A 282 -19.54 1.38 11.02
CA GLU A 282 -20.05 1.69 9.68
C GLU A 282 -19.00 1.41 8.60
N LEU A 283 -17.74 1.79 8.84
CA LEU A 283 -16.64 1.51 7.93
C LEU A 283 -16.40 0.01 7.78
N GLN A 284 -16.32 -0.75 8.89
CA GLN A 284 -16.13 -2.20 8.84
C GLN A 284 -17.26 -2.89 8.07
N LYS A 285 -18.50 -2.46 8.28
CA LYS A 285 -19.66 -2.97 7.55
C LYS A 285 -19.56 -2.66 6.05
N SER A 286 -19.27 -1.40 5.69
CA SER A 286 -19.11 -0.98 4.29
C SER A 286 -17.98 -1.74 3.58
N LEU A 287 -16.82 -1.92 4.23
CA LEU A 287 -15.72 -2.72 3.71
C LEU A 287 -16.10 -4.19 3.50
N SER A 288 -16.84 -4.78 4.46
CA SER A 288 -17.32 -6.16 4.34
C SER A 288 -18.30 -6.33 3.18
N GLU A 289 -19.27 -5.39 3.04
CA GLU A 289 -20.23 -5.39 1.93
C GLU A 289 -19.55 -5.16 0.57
N ALA A 290 -18.46 -4.38 0.54
CA ALA A 290 -17.63 -4.16 -0.64
C ALA A 290 -16.73 -5.35 -0.99
N GLY A 291 -16.68 -6.39 -0.15
CA GLY A 291 -15.89 -7.60 -0.37
C GLY A 291 -14.39 -7.40 -0.23
N THR A 292 -13.94 -6.47 0.64
CA THR A 292 -12.52 -6.29 0.91
C THR A 292 -11.90 -7.51 1.60
N LEU A 293 -10.61 -7.76 1.37
CA LEU A 293 -9.92 -8.94 1.88
C LEU A 293 -9.72 -8.92 3.41
N SER A 294 -9.80 -7.73 4.01
CA SER A 294 -9.81 -7.51 5.45
C SER A 294 -10.57 -6.22 5.78
N ASN A 295 -11.07 -6.13 7.01
CA ASN A 295 -11.65 -4.93 7.61
C ASN A 295 -11.30 -4.85 9.11
N GLN A 296 -10.12 -5.40 9.46
CA GLN A 296 -9.73 -5.55 10.87
C GLN A 296 -9.27 -4.22 11.46
N ILE A 297 -9.76 -3.89 12.65
CA ILE A 297 -9.19 -2.83 13.48
C ILE A 297 -7.89 -3.37 14.08
N VAL A 298 -6.77 -2.81 13.62
CA VAL A 298 -5.42 -3.27 13.97
C VAL A 298 -4.76 -2.40 15.04
N GLY A 299 -5.37 -1.27 15.38
CA GLY A 299 -4.80 -0.34 16.36
C GLY A 299 -5.64 0.90 16.58
N GLU A 300 -5.08 1.83 17.32
CA GLU A 300 -5.68 3.12 17.67
C GLU A 300 -4.64 4.26 17.66
N VAL A 301 -5.10 5.47 17.43
CA VAL A 301 -4.29 6.69 17.43
C VAL A 301 -4.38 7.34 18.81
N TYR A 302 -3.24 7.79 19.34
CA TYR A 302 -3.19 8.51 20.62
C TYR A 302 -2.47 9.86 20.52
N SER A 303 -2.65 10.71 21.54
CA SER A 303 -1.89 11.96 21.67
C SER A 303 -0.58 11.67 22.41
N PRO A 304 0.59 11.71 21.73
CA PRO A 304 1.86 11.42 22.38
C PRO A 304 2.26 12.58 23.31
N SER A 305 2.89 12.27 24.44
CA SER A 305 3.67 13.22 25.21
C SER A 305 5.09 13.35 24.65
N GLU A 306 5.88 14.34 25.12
CA GLU A 306 7.20 14.70 24.54
C GLU A 306 8.21 13.52 24.47
N ASN A 307 8.04 12.49 25.30
CA ASN A 307 8.92 11.31 25.35
C ASN A 307 8.26 10.01 24.89
N ASP A 308 7.03 10.08 24.40
CA ASP A 308 6.34 8.87 23.93
C ASP A 308 6.88 8.43 22.56
N PRO A 309 6.94 7.12 22.28
CA PRO A 309 7.28 6.63 20.95
C PRO A 309 6.21 7.02 19.94
N THR A 310 6.60 7.14 18.67
CA THR A 310 5.62 7.35 17.59
C THR A 310 4.68 6.16 17.44
N ILE A 311 5.21 4.94 17.63
CA ILE A 311 4.44 3.69 17.54
C ILE A 311 4.71 2.84 18.78
N HIS A 312 3.64 2.26 19.33
CA HIS A 312 3.70 1.26 20.39
C HIS A 312 3.04 -0.05 19.91
N VAL A 313 3.81 -1.12 19.79
CA VAL A 313 3.32 -2.44 19.41
C VAL A 313 3.11 -3.30 20.64
N ILE A 314 1.92 -3.85 20.78
CA ILE A 314 1.52 -4.75 21.89
C ILE A 314 0.89 -6.04 21.33
N GLY A 315 0.85 -7.11 22.14
CA GLY A 315 0.33 -8.42 21.76
C GLY A 315 -1.18 -8.51 21.56
#